data_d913162a1d58504c4da6501cdf1c3312
#
_entry.id   d913162a1d58504c4da6501cdf1c3312
#
_cell.length_a   1.000
_cell.length_b   1.000
_cell.length_c   1.000
_cell.angle_alpha   90.00
_cell.angle_beta   90.00
_cell.angle_gamma   90.00
#
_symmetry.space_group_name_H-M   'P 1'
#
loop_
_entity.id
_entity.type
_entity.pdbx_description
1 polymer ?
#
loop_
_entity_poly.entity_id
_entity_poly.type
_entity_poly.pdbx_seq_one_letter_code
_entity_poly.pdbx_strand_id
1 'polypeptide(L)'
;MRFPLVVLLLTVACGTAPPAPAVGTPLNATQLKFAVMDSVGKPVYCDPDFYPIARQGGEEANAVSTYPQIKSDAETYAAIVTHEHLPSGDLTDAQKLIVYRAWKLLRSVTLTQAGAGYSFQYRVQSKGGSAAYEMVSGTVRVDGVVTVGSRMPSGPPNCPICLASTAVIATPSGPVHVTDVRVGTIVWTQSADGSRVAAAVLEVGSMEAPAGHRVVHLVLADGRELLVSPGHKTADGRPVGTLRAGERLDGSTINRSELVPYAGGRTYDLLPAGATGHYWANGILLSSTLS
;
A
#
# COMPACT_ATOMS: atom_id res chain seq x y z
N MET A 1 71.50 -36.80 54.63
CA MET A 1 70.96 -35.88 53.59
C MET A 1 69.44 -36.02 53.54
N ARG A 2 68.70 -35.00 54.01
CA ARG A 2 67.26 -34.95 54.04
C ARG A 2 66.82 -33.98 52.96
N PHE A 3 66.07 -34.42 51.91
CA PHE A 3 65.47 -33.58 50.89
C PHE A 3 64.07 -33.15 51.34
N PRO A 4 63.74 -31.87 51.25
CA PRO A 4 62.36 -31.43 51.53
C PRO A 4 61.47 -31.64 50.29
N LEU A 5 60.31 -32.20 50.56
CA LEU A 5 59.25 -32.43 49.59
C LEU A 5 58.50 -31.07 49.36
N VAL A 6 58.62 -30.47 48.21
CA VAL A 6 57.85 -29.26 47.85
C VAL A 6 56.51 -29.74 47.26
N VAL A 7 55.41 -29.45 48.01
CA VAL A 7 54.06 -29.67 47.53
C VAL A 7 53.62 -28.43 46.78
N LEU A 8 53.41 -28.57 45.47
CA LEU A 8 52.88 -27.52 44.58
C LEU A 8 51.35 -27.55 44.64
N LEU A 9 50.74 -26.56 45.30
CA LEU A 9 49.27 -26.37 45.31
C LEU A 9 48.85 -25.66 44.02
N LEU A 10 48.24 -26.38 43.09
CA LEU A 10 47.53 -25.85 41.91
C LEU A 10 46.18 -25.26 42.35
N THR A 11 46.07 -23.95 42.40
CA THR A 11 44.79 -23.26 42.56
C THR A 11 44.06 -23.22 41.22
N VAL A 12 42.97 -23.98 41.06
CA VAL A 12 42.07 -23.91 39.92
C VAL A 12 41.19 -22.64 40.12
N ALA A 13 41.48 -21.59 39.40
CA ALA A 13 40.62 -20.41 39.32
C ALA A 13 39.39 -20.79 38.45
N CYS A 14 38.25 -21.01 39.08
CA CYS A 14 36.95 -21.03 38.39
C CYS A 14 36.66 -19.63 37.82
N GLY A 15 36.98 -19.41 36.56
CA GLY A 15 36.53 -18.23 35.84
C GLY A 15 35.00 -18.30 35.66
N THR A 16 34.29 -17.46 36.38
CA THR A 16 32.86 -17.20 36.11
C THR A 16 32.75 -16.58 34.72
N ALA A 17 32.12 -17.29 33.79
CA ALA A 17 31.78 -16.72 32.49
C ALA A 17 30.92 -15.45 32.70
N PRO A 18 31.14 -14.37 31.92
CA PRO A 18 30.31 -13.19 32.03
C PRO A 18 28.86 -13.57 31.78
N PRO A 19 27.90 -12.98 32.52
CA PRO A 19 26.48 -13.25 32.30
C PRO A 19 26.13 -12.94 30.85
N ALA A 20 25.39 -13.85 30.19
CA ALA A 20 24.85 -13.60 28.87
C ALA A 20 24.03 -12.30 28.91
N PRO A 21 24.12 -11.44 27.86
CA PRO A 21 23.32 -10.21 27.84
C PRO A 21 21.84 -10.57 28.03
N ALA A 22 21.18 -9.84 28.92
CA ALA A 22 19.76 -10.03 29.18
C ALA A 22 19.01 -9.90 27.87
N VAL A 23 18.33 -10.98 27.44
CA VAL A 23 17.47 -10.94 26.25
C VAL A 23 16.31 -10.02 26.62
N GLY A 24 16.27 -8.83 26.01
CA GLY A 24 15.16 -7.90 26.18
C GLY A 24 13.84 -8.57 25.80
N THR A 25 12.74 -8.10 26.37
CA THR A 25 11.40 -8.60 26.00
C THR A 25 11.23 -8.50 24.48
N PRO A 26 10.82 -9.59 23.80
CA PRO A 26 10.60 -9.56 22.36
C PRO A 26 9.62 -8.45 21.98
N LEU A 27 9.97 -7.68 20.97
CA LEU A 27 9.09 -6.63 20.42
C LEU A 27 7.97 -7.28 19.61
N ASN A 28 6.78 -6.67 19.65
CA ASN A 28 5.69 -7.08 18.79
C ASN A 28 5.91 -6.62 17.33
N ALA A 29 5.09 -7.11 16.39
CA ALA A 29 5.25 -6.83 14.98
C ALA A 29 5.20 -5.32 14.65
N THR A 30 4.38 -4.56 15.34
CA THR A 30 4.25 -3.10 15.16
C THR A 30 5.51 -2.37 15.63
N GLN A 31 6.04 -2.73 16.80
CA GLN A 31 7.28 -2.18 17.33
C GLN A 31 8.48 -2.53 16.44
N LEU A 32 8.52 -3.75 15.88
CA LEU A 32 9.56 -4.13 14.92
C LEU A 32 9.50 -3.32 13.63
N LYS A 33 8.30 -3.00 13.13
CA LYS A 33 8.15 -2.11 11.97
C LYS A 33 8.67 -0.70 12.26
N PHE A 34 8.41 -0.15 13.43
CA PHE A 34 8.99 1.13 13.86
C PHE A 34 10.51 1.04 13.92
N ALA A 35 11.08 0.03 14.58
CA ALA A 35 12.53 -0.15 14.64
C ALA A 35 13.18 -0.20 13.24
N VAL A 36 12.53 -0.86 12.27
CA VAL A 36 12.98 -0.88 10.88
C VAL A 36 12.89 0.52 10.27
N MET A 37 11.78 1.24 10.41
CA MET A 37 11.61 2.58 9.83
C MET A 37 12.58 3.61 10.44
N ASP A 38 12.84 3.54 11.73
CA ASP A 38 13.80 4.42 12.43
C ASP A 38 15.23 4.19 11.95
N SER A 39 15.59 2.92 11.69
CA SER A 39 16.92 2.56 11.22
C SER A 39 17.13 2.85 9.73
N VAL A 40 16.14 2.57 8.91
CA VAL A 40 16.25 2.53 7.44
C VAL A 40 15.74 3.81 6.79
N GLY A 41 14.68 4.38 7.34
CA GLY A 41 13.91 5.50 6.80
C GLY A 41 12.46 5.14 6.56
N LYS A 42 11.59 6.16 6.48
CA LYS A 42 10.16 5.96 6.24
C LYS A 42 9.91 5.39 4.84
N PRO A 43 8.96 4.47 4.69
CA PRO A 43 8.60 3.91 3.39
C PRO A 43 8.00 4.98 2.46
N VAL A 44 8.37 4.91 1.19
CA VAL A 44 7.69 5.63 0.12
C VAL A 44 6.68 4.68 -0.50
N TYR A 45 5.42 5.02 -0.41
CA TYR A 45 4.29 4.19 -0.81
C TYR A 45 3.18 5.03 -1.46
N CYS A 46 2.20 4.37 -2.05
CA CYS A 46 1.04 5.03 -2.62
C CYS A 46 0.05 5.39 -1.52
N ASP A 47 0.19 6.59 -0.96
CA ASP A 47 -0.70 7.07 0.10
C ASP A 47 -2.08 7.41 -0.50
N PRO A 48 -3.16 6.73 -0.09
CA PRO A 48 -4.50 6.91 -0.67
C PRO A 48 -5.10 8.30 -0.43
N ASP A 49 -4.57 9.09 0.52
CA ASP A 49 -5.06 10.46 0.76
C ASP A 49 -4.44 11.47 -0.20
N PHE A 50 -3.26 11.16 -0.75
CA PHE A 50 -2.52 12.04 -1.64
C PHE A 50 -2.45 11.52 -3.08
N TYR A 51 -2.73 10.26 -3.29
CA TYR A 51 -2.63 9.66 -4.60
C TYR A 51 -3.98 9.10 -5.05
N PRO A 52 -4.35 9.35 -6.30
CA PRO A 52 -3.69 10.16 -7.33
C PRO A 52 -3.94 11.66 -7.20
N ILE A 53 -4.89 12.07 -6.37
CA ILE A 53 -5.26 13.46 -6.13
C ILE A 53 -5.46 13.70 -4.64
N ALA A 54 -4.63 14.59 -4.09
CA ALA A 54 -4.83 15.12 -2.74
C ALA A 54 -6.15 15.91 -2.68
N ARG A 55 -6.98 15.62 -1.68
CA ARG A 55 -8.16 16.42 -1.36
C ARG A 55 -7.84 17.33 -0.19
N GLN A 56 -8.04 18.62 -0.35
CA GLN A 56 -7.85 19.54 0.77
C GLN A 56 -8.72 19.13 1.96
N GLY A 57 -8.08 18.94 3.12
CA GLY A 57 -8.75 18.45 4.34
C GLY A 57 -9.17 16.98 4.31
N GLY A 58 -8.85 16.22 3.26
CA GLY A 58 -9.24 14.82 3.12
C GLY A 58 -8.52 13.90 4.07
N GLU A 59 -7.23 14.13 4.28
CA GLU A 59 -6.43 13.32 5.22
C GLU A 59 -6.89 13.53 6.66
N GLU A 60 -7.18 14.77 7.04
CA GLU A 60 -7.68 15.14 8.36
C GLU A 60 -9.05 14.51 8.65
N ALA A 61 -9.97 14.57 7.69
CA ALA A 61 -11.28 13.94 7.81
C ALA A 61 -11.18 12.41 7.94
N ASN A 62 -10.30 11.78 7.13
CA ASN A 62 -10.04 10.34 7.20
C ASN A 62 -9.37 9.95 8.52
N ALA A 63 -8.49 10.79 9.07
CA ALA A 63 -7.88 10.55 10.37
C ALA A 63 -8.91 10.49 11.49
N VAL A 64 -9.86 11.42 11.53
CA VAL A 64 -10.92 11.45 12.54
C VAL A 64 -11.87 10.26 12.38
N SER A 65 -12.31 9.96 11.16
CA SER A 65 -13.26 8.87 10.89
C SER A 65 -12.66 7.47 11.09
N THR A 66 -11.34 7.30 10.86
CA THR A 66 -10.66 5.99 11.00
C THR A 66 -10.14 5.77 12.42
N TYR A 67 -10.00 6.83 13.23
CA TYR A 67 -9.43 6.76 14.56
C TYR A 67 -10.06 5.68 15.48
N PRO A 68 -11.41 5.51 15.54
CA PRO A 68 -12.01 4.46 16.36
C PRO A 68 -11.55 3.05 15.95
N GLN A 69 -11.40 2.80 14.66
CA GLN A 69 -10.88 1.53 14.14
C GLN A 69 -9.43 1.30 14.57
N ILE A 70 -8.56 2.33 14.47
CA ILE A 70 -7.16 2.21 14.89
C ILE A 70 -7.08 1.95 16.40
N LYS A 71 -7.89 2.64 17.20
CA LYS A 71 -7.95 2.49 18.66
C LYS A 71 -8.44 1.10 19.08
N SER A 72 -9.27 0.43 18.28
CA SER A 72 -9.76 -0.93 18.55
C SER A 72 -8.67 -2.00 18.43
N ASP A 73 -7.60 -1.77 17.66
CA ASP A 73 -6.39 -2.58 17.67
C ASP A 73 -5.46 -2.05 18.77
N ALA A 74 -5.70 -2.54 19.99
CA ALA A 74 -5.03 -2.03 21.19
C ALA A 74 -3.51 -2.15 21.14
N GLU A 75 -2.98 -3.21 20.52
CA GLU A 75 -1.55 -3.43 20.40
C GLU A 75 -0.90 -2.41 19.46
N THR A 76 -1.45 -2.27 18.26
CA THR A 76 -0.98 -1.29 17.27
C THR A 76 -1.13 0.14 17.80
N TYR A 77 -2.28 0.46 18.42
CA TYR A 77 -2.53 1.79 18.98
C TYR A 77 -1.54 2.14 20.07
N ALA A 78 -1.30 1.24 21.03
CA ALA A 78 -0.33 1.48 22.12
C ALA A 78 1.09 1.68 21.59
N ALA A 79 1.51 0.90 20.59
CA ALA A 79 2.82 1.06 19.96
C ALA A 79 2.96 2.43 19.26
N ILE A 80 1.90 2.88 18.53
CA ILE A 80 1.89 4.20 17.89
C ILE A 80 1.97 5.32 18.93
N VAL A 81 1.13 5.28 19.97
CA VAL A 81 1.10 6.31 21.04
C VAL A 81 2.46 6.43 21.71
N THR A 82 3.09 5.28 21.99
CA THR A 82 4.43 5.25 22.60
C THR A 82 5.49 5.81 21.66
N HIS A 83 5.52 5.38 20.43
CA HIS A 83 6.51 5.79 19.42
C HIS A 83 6.41 7.28 19.07
N GLU A 84 5.19 7.78 18.89
CA GLU A 84 4.92 9.18 18.54
C GLU A 84 4.86 10.12 19.76
N HIS A 85 5.16 9.60 20.97
CA HIS A 85 5.16 10.33 22.23
C HIS A 85 3.85 11.10 22.51
N LEU A 86 2.71 10.47 22.16
CA LEU A 86 1.40 11.06 22.36
C LEU A 86 0.91 10.89 23.82
N PRO A 87 0.08 11.80 24.34
CA PRO A 87 -0.47 11.67 25.68
C PRO A 87 -1.42 10.47 25.80
N SER A 88 -1.50 9.88 26.99
CA SER A 88 -2.55 8.91 27.32
C SER A 88 -3.88 9.64 27.54
N GLY A 89 -4.94 9.19 26.89
CA GLY A 89 -6.28 9.76 27.02
C GLY A 89 -6.89 10.17 25.67
N ASP A 90 -7.82 11.12 25.73
CA ASP A 90 -8.48 11.60 24.51
C ASP A 90 -7.54 12.49 23.69
N LEU A 91 -7.40 12.16 22.42
CA LEU A 91 -6.55 12.88 21.49
C LEU A 91 -7.31 13.97 20.74
N THR A 92 -6.64 15.09 20.53
CA THR A 92 -7.11 16.15 19.62
C THR A 92 -7.11 15.65 18.18
N ASP A 93 -7.81 16.31 17.26
CA ASP A 93 -7.82 15.91 15.85
C ASP A 93 -6.42 15.98 15.21
N ALA A 94 -5.59 16.95 15.60
CA ALA A 94 -4.19 17.00 15.17
C ALA A 94 -3.39 15.76 15.65
N GLN A 95 -3.62 15.29 16.87
CA GLN A 95 -2.98 14.07 17.39
C GLN A 95 -3.54 12.80 16.73
N LYS A 96 -4.86 12.75 16.45
CA LYS A 96 -5.45 11.66 15.64
C LYS A 96 -4.83 11.60 14.24
N LEU A 97 -4.50 12.74 13.64
CA LEU A 97 -3.80 12.79 12.36
C LEU A 97 -2.39 12.17 12.45
N ILE A 98 -1.66 12.41 13.54
CA ILE A 98 -0.36 11.74 13.79
C ILE A 98 -0.55 10.23 13.89
N VAL A 99 -1.52 9.76 14.68
CA VAL A 99 -1.86 8.33 14.80
C VAL A 99 -2.20 7.73 13.44
N TYR A 100 -3.03 8.41 12.64
CA TYR A 100 -3.45 7.95 11.34
C TYR A 100 -2.28 7.83 10.35
N ARG A 101 -1.39 8.83 10.31
CA ARG A 101 -0.18 8.81 9.48
C ARG A 101 0.76 7.67 9.87
N ALA A 102 1.01 7.48 11.15
CA ALA A 102 1.82 6.37 11.64
C ALA A 102 1.19 5.01 11.29
N TRP A 103 -0.13 4.88 11.45
CA TRP A 103 -0.88 3.67 11.09
C TRP A 103 -0.79 3.35 9.59
N LYS A 104 -0.90 4.35 8.70
CA LYS A 104 -0.70 4.17 7.26
C LYS A 104 0.72 3.67 6.95
N LEU A 105 1.74 4.28 7.54
CA LEU A 105 3.13 3.87 7.37
C LEU A 105 3.36 2.42 7.81
N LEU A 106 2.84 2.02 8.96
CA LEU A 106 2.93 0.64 9.46
C LEU A 106 2.31 -0.38 8.50
N ARG A 107 1.23 -0.02 7.82
CA ARG A 107 0.55 -0.87 6.83
C ARG A 107 1.34 -1.00 5.52
N SER A 108 2.19 -0.04 5.20
CA SER A 108 3.03 -0.06 4.00
C SER A 108 4.32 -0.88 4.18
N VAL A 109 4.66 -1.29 5.41
CA VAL A 109 5.81 -2.16 5.71
C VAL A 109 5.33 -3.58 5.98
N THR A 110 5.83 -4.53 5.18
CA THR A 110 5.59 -5.96 5.38
C THR A 110 6.82 -6.59 6.02
N LEU A 111 6.61 -7.35 7.10
CA LEU A 111 7.62 -8.21 7.72
C LEU A 111 7.28 -9.66 7.40
N THR A 112 8.23 -10.39 6.80
CA THR A 112 8.09 -11.82 6.50
C THR A 112 9.01 -12.61 7.41
N GLN A 113 8.50 -13.64 8.07
CA GLN A 113 9.31 -14.44 8.98
C GLN A 113 10.53 -15.04 8.28
N ALA A 114 11.71 -14.89 8.87
CA ALA A 114 12.98 -15.36 8.36
C ALA A 114 13.86 -15.84 9.53
N GLY A 115 13.92 -17.14 9.73
CA GLY A 115 14.62 -17.74 10.87
C GLY A 115 14.06 -17.27 12.22
N ALA A 116 14.92 -16.79 13.11
CA ALA A 116 14.54 -16.26 14.43
C ALA A 116 14.09 -14.79 14.42
N GLY A 117 13.90 -14.19 13.25
CA GLY A 117 13.48 -12.81 13.08
C GLY A 117 12.62 -12.65 11.83
N TYR A 118 12.67 -11.47 11.22
CA TYR A 118 11.88 -11.13 10.04
C TYR A 118 12.76 -10.47 8.98
N SER A 119 12.44 -10.69 7.71
CA SER A 119 12.96 -9.93 6.58
C SER A 119 12.00 -8.82 6.21
N PHE A 120 12.56 -7.75 5.66
CA PHE A 120 11.81 -6.64 5.10
C PHE A 120 12.39 -6.21 3.75
N GLN A 121 11.53 -5.64 2.92
CA GLN A 121 11.94 -4.96 1.69
C GLN A 121 10.92 -3.86 1.40
N TYR A 122 11.38 -2.62 1.26
CA TYR A 122 10.54 -1.51 0.85
C TYR A 122 11.37 -0.37 0.27
N ARG A 123 10.68 0.56 -0.35
CA ARG A 123 11.29 1.74 -0.99
C ARG A 123 11.37 2.89 -0.01
N VAL A 124 12.51 3.57 0.02
CA VAL A 124 12.74 4.80 0.79
C VAL A 124 13.15 5.93 -0.14
N GLN A 125 13.01 7.17 0.32
CA GLN A 125 13.64 8.30 -0.34
C GLN A 125 15.16 8.22 -0.15
N SER A 126 15.92 8.39 -1.21
CA SER A 126 17.38 8.41 -1.13
C SER A 126 17.88 9.62 -0.35
N LYS A 127 18.86 9.42 0.52
CA LYS A 127 19.49 10.49 1.29
C LYS A 127 20.66 11.16 0.56
N GLY A 128 20.98 10.70 -0.62
CA GLY A 128 22.06 11.23 -1.46
C GLY A 128 22.28 10.34 -2.69
N GLY A 129 22.90 10.88 -3.74
CA GLY A 129 23.13 10.17 -4.98
C GLY A 129 22.25 10.64 -6.13
N SER A 130 22.37 10.00 -7.29
CA SER A 130 21.64 10.36 -8.52
C SER A 130 20.22 9.82 -8.56
N ALA A 131 19.87 8.84 -7.73
CA ALA A 131 18.53 8.26 -7.66
C ALA A 131 17.68 8.94 -6.58
N ALA A 132 16.43 9.27 -6.92
CA ALA A 132 15.48 9.86 -5.95
C ALA A 132 15.01 8.85 -4.90
N TYR A 133 15.02 7.56 -5.23
CA TYR A 133 14.53 6.46 -4.39
C TYR A 133 15.49 5.29 -4.36
N GLU A 134 15.45 4.55 -3.26
CA GLU A 134 16.19 3.30 -3.07
C GLU A 134 15.24 2.19 -2.62
N MET A 135 15.40 1.00 -3.19
CA MET A 135 14.84 -0.23 -2.64
C MET A 135 15.80 -0.75 -1.57
N VAL A 136 15.33 -0.87 -0.34
CA VAL A 136 16.12 -1.35 0.78
C VAL A 136 15.57 -2.68 1.26
N SER A 137 16.46 -3.66 1.45
CA SER A 137 16.12 -4.95 2.04
C SER A 137 17.05 -5.28 3.20
N GLY A 138 16.55 -6.08 4.13
CA GLY A 138 17.31 -6.48 5.30
C GLY A 138 16.52 -7.40 6.21
N THR A 139 17.02 -7.54 7.43
CA THR A 139 16.38 -8.34 8.49
C THR A 139 16.25 -7.53 9.78
N VAL A 140 15.26 -7.89 10.59
CA VAL A 140 15.08 -7.38 11.95
C VAL A 140 14.91 -8.58 12.90
N ARG A 141 15.67 -8.55 14.00
CA ARG A 141 15.56 -9.54 15.07
C ARG A 141 14.38 -9.19 15.99
N VAL A 142 13.92 -10.17 16.75
CA VAL A 142 12.83 -9.99 17.72
C VAL A 142 13.12 -8.96 18.82
N ASP A 143 14.39 -8.62 19.06
CA ASP A 143 14.82 -7.56 19.98
C ASP A 143 14.95 -6.18 19.33
N GLY A 144 14.54 -6.05 18.04
CA GLY A 144 14.55 -4.79 17.30
C GLY A 144 15.86 -4.46 16.58
N VAL A 145 16.89 -5.30 16.67
CA VAL A 145 18.16 -5.07 15.95
C VAL A 145 17.94 -5.25 14.45
N VAL A 146 18.17 -4.17 13.69
CA VAL A 146 18.00 -4.10 12.24
C VAL A 146 19.34 -4.28 11.55
N THR A 147 19.38 -5.16 10.54
CA THR A 147 20.54 -5.34 9.66
C THR A 147 20.11 -5.07 8.22
N VAL A 148 20.69 -4.05 7.59
CA VAL A 148 20.48 -3.74 6.18
C VAL A 148 21.34 -4.67 5.33
N GLY A 149 20.70 -5.44 4.45
CA GLY A 149 21.37 -6.36 3.53
C GLY A 149 21.71 -5.70 2.20
N SER A 150 20.82 -4.85 1.66
CA SER A 150 21.09 -4.13 0.42
C SER A 150 20.36 -2.79 0.33
N ARG A 151 20.93 -1.87 -0.45
CA ARG A 151 20.31 -0.64 -0.94
C ARG A 151 20.58 -0.54 -2.44
N MET A 152 19.54 -0.44 -3.25
CA MET A 152 19.65 -0.35 -4.71
C MET A 152 18.85 0.84 -5.23
N PRO A 153 19.37 1.59 -6.22
CA PRO A 153 18.60 2.62 -6.90
C PRO A 153 17.26 2.09 -7.37
N SER A 154 16.20 2.88 -7.20
CA SER A 154 14.83 2.51 -7.57
C SER A 154 14.10 3.70 -8.18
N GLY A 155 13.08 3.41 -8.98
CA GLY A 155 12.10 4.40 -9.43
C GLY A 155 11.07 4.74 -8.34
N PRO A 156 10.14 5.67 -8.61
CA PRO A 156 9.02 5.96 -7.72
C PRO A 156 8.16 4.71 -7.47
N PRO A 157 7.30 4.72 -6.42
CA PRO A 157 6.33 3.65 -6.24
C PRO A 157 5.36 3.61 -7.42
N ASN A 158 5.08 2.43 -7.89
CA ASN A 158 4.08 2.20 -8.93
C ASN A 158 2.70 2.19 -8.26
N CYS A 159 1.96 3.29 -8.41
CA CYS A 159 0.67 3.45 -7.75
C CYS A 159 -0.45 2.95 -8.67
N PRO A 160 -1.22 1.92 -8.27
CA PRO A 160 -2.25 1.36 -9.13
C PRO A 160 -3.38 2.36 -9.36
N ILE A 161 -3.71 2.59 -10.63
CA ILE A 161 -4.82 3.46 -11.09
C ILE A 161 -5.75 2.69 -12.03
N CYS A 162 -6.07 1.46 -11.73
CA CYS A 162 -6.67 0.51 -12.65
C CYS A 162 -7.95 -0.11 -12.07
N LEU A 163 -8.63 -0.93 -12.88
CA LEU A 163 -9.84 -1.69 -12.54
C LEU A 163 -9.53 -2.83 -11.57
N ALA A 164 -10.49 -3.19 -10.73
CA ALA A 164 -10.45 -4.44 -9.98
C ALA A 164 -10.51 -5.66 -10.93
N SER A 165 -9.97 -6.80 -10.49
CA SER A 165 -9.97 -8.06 -11.25
C SER A 165 -11.37 -8.57 -11.61
N THR A 166 -12.39 -8.11 -10.89
CA THR A 166 -13.80 -8.46 -11.13
C THR A 166 -14.47 -7.65 -12.22
N ALA A 167 -13.81 -6.62 -12.76
CA ALA A 167 -14.37 -5.81 -13.84
C ALA A 167 -14.57 -6.61 -15.13
N VAL A 168 -15.66 -6.31 -15.83
CA VAL A 168 -15.96 -6.88 -17.15
C VAL A 168 -15.95 -5.79 -18.21
N ILE A 169 -15.28 -6.08 -19.33
CA ILE A 169 -15.11 -5.16 -20.44
C ILE A 169 -16.15 -5.47 -21.52
N ALA A 170 -16.80 -4.45 -22.03
CA ALA A 170 -17.78 -4.60 -23.10
C ALA A 170 -17.10 -4.91 -24.43
N THR A 171 -17.51 -6.01 -25.07
CA THR A 171 -17.03 -6.42 -26.40
C THR A 171 -18.20 -6.66 -27.37
N PRO A 172 -17.97 -6.68 -28.67
CA PRO A 172 -19.03 -7.07 -29.65
C PRO A 172 -19.58 -8.48 -29.43
N SER A 173 -18.78 -9.38 -28.87
CA SER A 173 -19.13 -10.78 -28.63
C SER A 173 -19.74 -11.02 -27.21
N GLY A 174 -19.98 -9.96 -26.44
CA GLY A 174 -20.43 -10.03 -25.05
C GLY A 174 -19.35 -9.59 -24.06
N PRO A 175 -19.69 -9.44 -22.79
CA PRO A 175 -18.75 -9.00 -21.77
C PRO A 175 -17.64 -10.02 -21.50
N VAL A 176 -16.40 -9.54 -21.31
CA VAL A 176 -15.21 -10.37 -21.03
C VAL A 176 -14.56 -9.86 -19.75
N HIS A 177 -14.12 -10.74 -18.85
CA HIS A 177 -13.39 -10.32 -17.67
C HIS A 177 -12.10 -9.58 -18.03
N VAL A 178 -11.80 -8.49 -17.33
CA VAL A 178 -10.60 -7.70 -17.59
C VAL A 178 -9.32 -8.53 -17.49
N THR A 179 -9.33 -9.56 -16.67
CA THR A 179 -8.23 -10.54 -16.53
C THR A 179 -7.98 -11.37 -17.80
N ASP A 180 -8.96 -11.47 -18.67
CA ASP A 180 -8.91 -12.27 -19.90
C ASP A 180 -8.67 -11.43 -21.16
N VAL A 181 -8.70 -10.11 -21.04
CA VAL A 181 -8.39 -9.18 -22.12
C VAL A 181 -6.92 -9.30 -22.51
N ARG A 182 -6.65 -9.35 -23.81
CA ARG A 182 -5.30 -9.41 -24.40
C ARG A 182 -5.15 -8.35 -25.50
N VAL A 183 -3.92 -8.03 -25.85
CA VAL A 183 -3.64 -7.23 -27.04
C VAL A 183 -4.30 -7.93 -28.25
N GLY A 184 -5.02 -7.15 -29.08
CA GLY A 184 -5.81 -7.65 -30.21
C GLY A 184 -7.25 -8.04 -29.86
N THR A 185 -7.65 -8.13 -28.59
CA THR A 185 -9.05 -8.32 -28.20
C THR A 185 -9.89 -7.16 -28.75
N ILE A 186 -11.00 -7.45 -29.41
CA ILE A 186 -11.92 -6.41 -29.91
C ILE A 186 -12.85 -6.00 -28.80
N VAL A 187 -12.80 -4.72 -28.43
CA VAL A 187 -13.63 -4.11 -27.37
C VAL A 187 -14.47 -2.97 -27.94
N TRP A 188 -15.52 -2.59 -27.24
CA TRP A 188 -16.22 -1.36 -27.55
C TRP A 188 -15.41 -0.17 -27.01
N THR A 189 -15.15 0.80 -27.91
CA THR A 189 -14.55 2.09 -27.59
C THR A 189 -15.43 3.25 -28.08
N GLN A 190 -15.12 4.47 -27.66
CA GLN A 190 -15.79 5.67 -28.12
C GLN A 190 -14.88 6.42 -29.12
N SER A 191 -15.41 6.75 -30.29
CA SER A 191 -14.75 7.61 -31.26
C SER A 191 -14.81 9.08 -30.83
N ALA A 192 -14.07 9.94 -31.52
CA ALA A 192 -13.99 11.38 -31.21
C ALA A 192 -15.35 12.11 -31.31
N ASP A 193 -16.27 11.62 -32.15
CA ASP A 193 -17.64 12.16 -32.28
C ASP A 193 -18.62 11.61 -31.25
N GLY A 194 -18.14 10.76 -30.31
CA GLY A 194 -18.94 10.16 -29.25
C GLY A 194 -19.61 8.82 -29.65
N SER A 195 -19.48 8.37 -30.90
CA SER A 195 -20.07 7.13 -31.37
C SER A 195 -19.39 5.90 -30.73
N ARG A 196 -20.15 4.84 -30.48
CA ARG A 196 -19.63 3.56 -30.00
C ARG A 196 -19.13 2.74 -31.20
N VAL A 197 -17.85 2.39 -31.19
CA VAL A 197 -17.19 1.63 -32.29
C VAL A 197 -16.40 0.46 -31.70
N ALA A 198 -16.22 -0.59 -32.51
CA ALA A 198 -15.38 -1.72 -32.12
C ALA A 198 -13.92 -1.44 -32.51
N ALA A 199 -12.98 -1.67 -31.59
CA ALA A 199 -11.55 -1.49 -31.84
C ALA A 199 -10.71 -2.55 -31.11
N ALA A 200 -9.53 -2.84 -31.67
CA ALA A 200 -8.59 -3.75 -31.03
C ALA A 200 -7.91 -3.08 -29.83
N VAL A 201 -7.68 -3.85 -28.79
CA VAL A 201 -6.82 -3.43 -27.66
C VAL A 201 -5.38 -3.37 -28.14
N LEU A 202 -4.73 -2.23 -27.96
CA LEU A 202 -3.33 -1.98 -28.31
C LEU A 202 -2.40 -2.37 -27.18
N GLU A 203 -2.82 -2.13 -25.92
CA GLU A 203 -2.02 -2.39 -24.73
C GLU A 203 -2.90 -2.89 -23.59
N VAL A 204 -2.35 -3.78 -22.77
CA VAL A 204 -2.94 -4.21 -21.51
C VAL A 204 -1.95 -3.97 -20.38
N GLY A 205 -2.41 -3.38 -19.30
CA GLY A 205 -1.65 -3.13 -18.08
C GLY A 205 -2.15 -3.98 -16.94
N SER A 206 -1.25 -4.46 -16.09
CA SER A 206 -1.62 -5.10 -14.83
C SER A 206 -0.55 -4.87 -13.79
N MET A 207 -0.97 -4.59 -12.57
CA MET A 207 -0.09 -4.19 -11.48
C MET A 207 -0.50 -4.86 -10.17
N GLU A 208 0.48 -5.25 -9.36
CA GLU A 208 0.20 -5.73 -8.01
C GLU A 208 -0.40 -4.62 -7.15
N ALA A 209 -1.52 -4.93 -6.51
CA ALA A 209 -2.13 -4.04 -5.53
C ALA A 209 -1.35 -4.16 -4.21
N PRO A 210 -0.77 -3.07 -3.69
CA PRO A 210 -0.04 -3.11 -2.43
C PRO A 210 -0.96 -3.50 -1.26
N ALA A 211 -0.37 -4.04 -0.21
CA ALA A 211 -1.10 -4.34 1.02
C ALA A 211 -1.88 -3.11 1.51
N GLY A 212 -3.17 -3.29 1.77
CA GLY A 212 -4.05 -2.20 2.18
C GLY A 212 -4.58 -1.31 1.05
N HIS A 213 -4.32 -1.67 -0.21
CA HIS A 213 -4.94 -0.97 -1.35
C HIS A 213 -6.46 -0.89 -1.21
N ARG A 214 -7.01 0.26 -1.56
CA ARG A 214 -8.45 0.52 -1.54
C ARG A 214 -8.91 0.90 -2.93
N VAL A 215 -10.11 0.48 -3.28
CA VAL A 215 -10.80 0.86 -4.51
C VAL A 215 -12.08 1.60 -4.18
N VAL A 216 -12.57 2.38 -5.13
CA VAL A 216 -13.92 2.97 -5.03
C VAL A 216 -14.93 1.92 -5.45
N HIS A 217 -15.90 1.65 -4.59
CA HIS A 217 -17.14 0.99 -4.96
C HIS A 217 -18.11 2.05 -5.47
N LEU A 218 -18.23 2.12 -6.78
CA LEU A 218 -19.10 3.04 -7.47
C LEU A 218 -20.40 2.31 -7.85
N VAL A 219 -21.54 2.84 -7.47
CA VAL A 219 -22.87 2.29 -7.81
C VAL A 219 -23.72 3.40 -8.41
N LEU A 220 -24.28 3.15 -9.58
CA LEU A 220 -25.18 4.07 -10.27
C LEU A 220 -26.64 3.72 -10.01
N ALA A 221 -27.54 4.69 -10.19
CA ALA A 221 -28.97 4.53 -9.97
C ALA A 221 -29.65 3.53 -10.91
N ASP A 222 -29.03 3.26 -12.08
CA ASP A 222 -29.49 2.27 -13.06
C ASP A 222 -28.97 0.85 -12.77
N GLY A 223 -28.29 0.64 -11.62
CA GLY A 223 -27.78 -0.66 -11.17
C GLY A 223 -26.41 -1.02 -11.68
N ARG A 224 -25.77 -0.22 -12.52
CA ARG A 224 -24.38 -0.43 -12.91
C ARG A 224 -23.47 -0.19 -11.71
N GLU A 225 -22.50 -1.06 -11.49
CA GLU A 225 -21.52 -0.92 -10.40
C GLU A 225 -20.11 -1.31 -10.84
N LEU A 226 -19.11 -0.73 -10.19
CA LEU A 226 -17.71 -0.94 -10.54
C LEU A 226 -16.82 -0.80 -9.30
N LEU A 227 -15.81 -1.67 -9.20
CA LEU A 227 -14.69 -1.52 -8.27
C LEU A 227 -13.48 -1.03 -9.08
N VAL A 228 -12.98 0.16 -8.73
CA VAL A 228 -11.92 0.82 -9.51
C VAL A 228 -11.05 1.68 -8.61
N SER A 229 -9.76 1.76 -8.93
CA SER A 229 -8.82 2.61 -8.17
C SER A 229 -9.26 4.08 -8.20
N PRO A 230 -9.09 4.83 -7.12
CA PRO A 230 -9.57 6.23 -7.03
C PRO A 230 -9.06 7.15 -8.12
N GLY A 231 -7.88 6.86 -8.65
CA GLY A 231 -7.24 7.66 -9.69
C GLY A 231 -7.67 7.39 -11.10
N HIS A 232 -8.40 6.32 -11.32
CA HIS A 232 -8.88 6.00 -12.65
C HIS A 232 -9.81 7.11 -13.15
N LYS A 233 -9.64 7.52 -14.39
CA LYS A 233 -10.43 8.62 -14.96
C LYS A 233 -11.70 8.11 -15.61
N THR A 234 -12.78 8.84 -15.40
CA THR A 234 -13.98 8.73 -16.21
C THR A 234 -13.75 9.32 -17.60
N ALA A 235 -14.61 9.06 -18.56
CA ALA A 235 -14.49 9.62 -19.91
C ALA A 235 -14.56 11.17 -19.95
N ASP A 236 -15.19 11.79 -18.95
CA ASP A 236 -15.18 13.26 -18.79
C ASP A 236 -13.94 13.79 -18.05
N GLY A 237 -12.96 12.93 -17.80
CA GLY A 237 -11.65 13.25 -17.23
C GLY A 237 -11.61 13.37 -15.70
N ARG A 238 -12.74 13.23 -15.00
CA ARG A 238 -12.77 13.27 -13.53
C ARG A 238 -12.20 11.97 -12.95
N PRO A 239 -11.31 12.03 -11.94
CA PRO A 239 -10.91 10.84 -11.20
C PRO A 239 -12.10 10.25 -10.42
N VAL A 240 -12.27 8.95 -10.50
CA VAL A 240 -13.39 8.25 -9.83
C VAL A 240 -13.43 8.54 -8.33
N GLY A 241 -12.28 8.62 -7.69
CA GLY A 241 -12.19 8.95 -6.28
C GLY A 241 -12.69 10.34 -5.89
N THR A 242 -12.93 11.26 -6.84
CA THR A 242 -13.51 12.58 -6.57
C THR A 242 -15.04 12.61 -6.64
N LEU A 243 -15.64 11.57 -7.22
CA LEU A 243 -17.08 11.48 -7.43
C LEU A 243 -17.84 11.34 -6.11
N ARG A 244 -19.07 11.87 -6.07
CA ARG A 244 -19.96 11.85 -4.90
C ARG A 244 -21.33 11.33 -5.27
N ALA A 245 -22.01 10.74 -4.29
CA ALA A 245 -23.45 10.42 -4.42
C ALA A 245 -24.24 11.69 -4.78
N GLY A 246 -25.20 11.53 -5.69
CA GLY A 246 -26.00 12.61 -6.27
C GLY A 246 -25.43 13.24 -7.55
N GLU A 247 -24.14 13.05 -7.86
CA GLU A 247 -23.55 13.56 -9.11
C GLU A 247 -23.96 12.69 -10.32
N ARG A 248 -23.85 13.30 -11.51
CA ARG A 248 -24.11 12.61 -12.80
C ARG A 248 -22.85 11.94 -13.33
N LEU A 249 -23.00 10.72 -13.81
CA LEU A 249 -21.94 9.97 -14.49
C LEU A 249 -22.57 9.08 -15.58
N ASP A 250 -22.03 9.16 -16.79
CA ASP A 250 -22.35 8.25 -17.91
C ASP A 250 -23.87 8.01 -18.07
N GLY A 251 -24.63 9.11 -18.10
CA GLY A 251 -26.10 9.10 -18.29
C GLY A 251 -26.93 8.78 -17.05
N SER A 252 -26.33 8.40 -15.93
CA SER A 252 -27.01 8.01 -14.68
C SER A 252 -26.63 8.92 -13.51
N THR A 253 -27.23 8.71 -12.34
CA THR A 253 -26.88 9.37 -11.07
C THR A 253 -26.09 8.41 -10.21
N ILE A 254 -25.07 8.90 -9.50
CA ILE A 254 -24.27 8.11 -8.57
C ILE A 254 -25.06 7.93 -7.27
N ASN A 255 -25.37 6.68 -6.91
CA ASN A 255 -26.01 6.34 -5.64
C ASN A 255 -24.97 6.14 -4.54
N ARG A 256 -23.79 5.57 -4.89
CA ARG A 256 -22.72 5.28 -3.93
C ARG A 256 -21.37 5.54 -4.57
N SER A 257 -20.46 6.13 -3.82
CA SER A 257 -19.03 6.27 -4.16
C SER A 257 -18.23 6.18 -2.85
N GLU A 258 -17.80 4.98 -2.51
CA GLU A 258 -17.15 4.67 -1.22
C GLU A 258 -15.82 3.99 -1.42
N LEU A 259 -14.82 4.35 -0.62
CA LEU A 259 -13.55 3.64 -0.58
C LEU A 259 -13.71 2.35 0.24
N VAL A 260 -13.46 1.20 -0.40
CA VAL A 260 -13.52 -0.12 0.23
C VAL A 260 -12.18 -0.83 0.14
N PRO A 261 -11.85 -1.73 1.09
CA PRO A 261 -10.64 -2.55 1.00
C PRO A 261 -10.66 -3.41 -0.27
N TYR A 262 -9.49 -3.58 -0.89
CA TYR A 262 -9.33 -4.41 -2.08
C TYR A 262 -8.43 -5.61 -1.79
N ALA A 263 -8.97 -6.82 -1.99
CA ALA A 263 -8.27 -8.08 -1.75
C ALA A 263 -7.88 -8.82 -3.05
N GLY A 264 -8.10 -8.22 -4.23
CA GLY A 264 -7.94 -8.90 -5.53
C GLY A 264 -6.49 -9.09 -6.00
N GLY A 265 -5.50 -8.68 -5.21
CA GLY A 265 -4.06 -8.91 -5.47
C GLY A 265 -3.48 -8.10 -6.63
N ARG A 266 -4.22 -7.86 -7.69
CA ARG A 266 -3.79 -7.10 -8.89
C ARG A 266 -4.91 -6.20 -9.40
N THR A 267 -4.52 -5.09 -10.05
CA THR A 267 -5.42 -4.20 -10.80
C THR A 267 -5.04 -4.22 -12.28
N TYR A 268 -5.98 -3.82 -13.15
CA TYR A 268 -5.89 -4.01 -14.59
C TYR A 268 -6.35 -2.77 -15.35
N ASP A 269 -5.74 -2.52 -16.52
CA ASP A 269 -6.18 -1.52 -17.47
C ASP A 269 -5.95 -1.99 -18.89
N LEU A 270 -6.59 -1.33 -19.86
CA LEU A 270 -6.42 -1.60 -21.29
C LEU A 270 -6.49 -0.29 -22.08
N LEU A 271 -5.76 -0.26 -23.18
CA LEU A 271 -5.81 0.85 -24.13
C LEU A 271 -6.42 0.33 -25.45
N PRO A 272 -7.65 0.71 -25.80
CA PRO A 272 -8.20 0.39 -27.13
C PRO A 272 -7.61 1.33 -28.21
N ALA A 273 -7.55 0.86 -29.43
CA ALA A 273 -7.25 1.70 -30.58
C ALA A 273 -8.32 2.80 -30.74
N GLY A 274 -7.91 3.95 -31.21
CA GLY A 274 -8.77 5.11 -31.42
C GLY A 274 -8.26 6.39 -30.75
N ALA A 275 -8.95 7.49 -30.96
CA ALA A 275 -8.49 8.80 -30.54
C ALA A 275 -8.76 9.10 -29.05
N THR A 276 -9.70 8.41 -28.41
CA THR A 276 -10.15 8.76 -27.06
C THR A 276 -9.51 7.91 -25.95
N GLY A 277 -9.13 6.66 -26.27
CA GLY A 277 -8.69 5.68 -25.27
C GLY A 277 -9.82 5.25 -24.32
N HIS A 278 -11.08 5.56 -24.64
CA HIS A 278 -12.23 5.23 -23.80
C HIS A 278 -12.68 3.78 -24.01
N TYR A 279 -13.22 3.15 -22.96
CA TYR A 279 -13.82 1.82 -23.02
C TYR A 279 -14.91 1.66 -21.94
N TRP A 280 -15.79 0.69 -22.10
CA TRP A 280 -16.83 0.40 -21.10
C TRP A 280 -16.40 -0.75 -20.18
N ALA A 281 -16.28 -0.44 -18.88
CA ALA A 281 -16.10 -1.42 -17.81
C ALA A 281 -17.37 -1.48 -16.96
N ASN A 282 -17.94 -2.67 -16.80
CA ASN A 282 -19.25 -2.89 -16.15
C ASN A 282 -20.34 -1.96 -16.70
N GLY A 283 -20.28 -1.64 -17.99
CA GLY A 283 -21.20 -0.71 -18.66
C GLY A 283 -20.94 0.77 -18.40
N ILE A 284 -19.95 1.16 -17.60
CA ILE A 284 -19.58 2.53 -17.31
C ILE A 284 -18.41 2.95 -18.21
N LEU A 285 -18.55 4.11 -18.88
CA LEU A 285 -17.53 4.64 -19.78
C LEU A 285 -16.37 5.27 -19.00
N LEU A 286 -15.19 4.76 -19.22
CA LEU A 286 -13.94 5.17 -18.57
C LEU A 286 -12.88 5.52 -19.61
N SER A 287 -11.83 6.22 -19.16
CA SER A 287 -10.62 6.52 -19.93
C SER A 287 -9.49 5.59 -19.55
N SER A 288 -8.77 5.03 -20.51
CA SER A 288 -7.51 4.33 -20.23
C SER A 288 -6.52 5.22 -19.47
N THR A 289 -5.72 4.62 -18.64
CA THR A 289 -4.57 5.25 -17.98
C THR A 289 -3.23 4.84 -18.62
N LEU A 290 -3.31 3.95 -19.62
CA LEU A 290 -2.20 3.59 -20.50
C LEU A 290 -2.11 4.60 -21.64
N SER A 291 -0.90 5.04 -22.01
CA SER A 291 -0.66 6.04 -23.06
C SER A 291 0.71 5.81 -23.71
#